data_8fd9fb1e6ec148dc2604d16cb14e089d
#
_entry.id   8fd9fb1e6ec148dc2604d16cb14e089d
#
_cell.length_a   1.000
_cell.length_b   1.000
_cell.length_c   1.000
_cell.angle_alpha   90.00
_cell.angle_beta   90.00
_cell.angle_gamma   90.00
#
_symmetry.space_group_name_H-M   'P 1'
#
loop_
_entity.id
_entity.type
_entity.pdbx_description
1 polymer ?
#
loop_
_entity_poly.entity_id
_entity_poly.type
_entity_poly.pdbx_seq_one_letter_code
_entity_poly.pdbx_strand_id
1 'polypeptide(L)'
;MKNTVVPGAPLFRDPIYDGAADPVIIWNKQEQSWWIFYTNRRAAAVNHGVSYVHGTDIGIVSSDDCGKTWIYRGTARGLEYEKGRNTYWAPEIMEYEGVYHMYVSYVRGIPATWDCKRTILHYTSGNLWDWTLQGPLTLSSDRVIDACVVRCPDGIWKMWY
;
A
#
# COMPACT_ATOMS: atom_id res chain seq x y z
N MET A 1 34.96 -6.58 4.75
CA MET A 1 33.58 -6.58 4.18
C MET A 1 32.67 -7.09 5.27
N LYS A 2 31.64 -6.33 5.71
CA LYS A 2 30.63 -6.85 6.63
C LYS A 2 29.83 -7.92 5.87
N ASN A 3 29.75 -9.13 6.42
CA ASN A 3 28.90 -10.17 5.86
C ASN A 3 27.44 -9.67 5.89
N THR A 4 26.92 -9.28 4.74
CA THR A 4 25.53 -8.92 4.60
C THR A 4 24.72 -10.22 4.67
N VAL A 5 24.04 -10.45 5.77
CA VAL A 5 23.12 -11.59 5.89
C VAL A 5 21.89 -11.24 5.05
N VAL A 6 21.66 -12.01 3.99
CA VAL A 6 20.43 -11.92 3.20
C VAL A 6 19.32 -12.61 4.01
N PRO A 7 18.21 -11.90 4.30
CA PRO A 7 17.08 -12.53 4.99
C PRO A 7 16.51 -13.71 4.19
N GLY A 8 15.94 -14.69 4.88
CA GLY A 8 15.25 -15.80 4.23
C GLY A 8 13.98 -15.33 3.49
N ALA A 9 13.56 -16.07 2.49
CA ALA A 9 12.28 -15.83 1.80
C ALA A 9 11.25 -16.87 2.25
N PRO A 10 9.97 -16.47 2.47
CA PRO A 10 9.45 -15.11 2.43
C PRO A 10 9.92 -14.29 3.63
N LEU A 11 10.03 -12.96 3.48
CA LEU A 11 10.38 -12.05 4.60
C LEU A 11 9.36 -12.12 5.74
N PHE A 12 8.09 -12.23 5.38
CA PHE A 12 6.97 -12.42 6.31
C PHE A 12 5.78 -13.03 5.55
N ARG A 13 4.79 -13.48 6.31
CA ARG A 13 3.47 -13.88 5.81
C ARG A 13 2.41 -13.04 6.49
N ASP A 14 1.42 -12.57 5.75
CA ASP A 14 0.27 -11.89 6.34
C ASP A 14 -0.50 -12.88 7.22
N PRO A 15 -0.70 -12.56 8.52
CA PRO A 15 -1.31 -13.52 9.46
C PRO A 15 -2.82 -13.67 9.28
N ILE A 16 -3.46 -12.79 8.49
CA ILE A 16 -4.92 -12.81 8.29
C ILE A 16 -5.27 -13.56 7.01
N TYR A 17 -4.59 -13.26 5.90
CA TYR A 17 -4.96 -13.78 4.58
C TYR A 17 -3.84 -14.50 3.84
N ASP A 18 -2.67 -14.61 4.45
CA ASP A 18 -1.46 -15.25 3.85
C ASP A 18 -1.03 -14.61 2.51
N GLY A 19 -1.50 -13.42 2.20
CA GLY A 19 -1.21 -12.71 0.96
C GLY A 19 -0.65 -11.32 1.22
N ALA A 20 0.53 -11.05 0.66
CA ALA A 20 1.12 -9.71 0.63
C ALA A 20 1.62 -9.44 -0.79
N ALA A 21 1.12 -8.36 -1.41
CA ALA A 21 1.45 -8.00 -2.78
C ALA A 21 1.73 -6.50 -2.90
N ASP A 22 2.41 -6.12 -3.97
CA ASP A 22 2.66 -4.74 -4.37
C ASP A 22 3.24 -3.89 -3.21
N PRO A 23 4.36 -4.30 -2.58
CA PRO A 23 4.88 -3.65 -1.39
C PRO A 23 5.61 -2.35 -1.72
N VAL A 24 5.45 -1.35 -0.85
CA VAL A 24 6.33 -0.18 -0.75
C VAL A 24 7.02 -0.17 0.60
N ILE A 25 8.30 0.16 0.62
CA ILE A 25 9.09 0.29 1.85
C ILE A 25 9.36 1.76 2.14
N ILE A 26 9.18 2.16 3.40
CA ILE A 26 9.41 3.53 3.85
C ILE A 26 10.03 3.56 5.25
N TRP A 27 10.86 4.57 5.53
CA TRP A 27 11.40 4.80 6.86
C TRP A 27 10.42 5.58 7.73
N ASN A 28 10.00 5.02 8.85
CA ASN A 28 9.22 5.73 9.85
C ASN A 28 10.16 6.54 10.74
N LYS A 29 10.15 7.87 10.59
CA LYS A 29 11.03 8.79 11.33
C LYS A 29 10.71 8.86 12.84
N GLN A 30 9.44 8.62 13.21
CA GLN A 30 9.01 8.67 14.62
C GLN A 30 9.40 7.38 15.36
N GLU A 31 9.16 6.22 14.74
CA GLU A 31 9.45 4.92 15.35
C GLU A 31 10.87 4.41 15.05
N GLN A 32 11.66 5.13 14.24
CA GLN A 32 13.03 4.77 13.86
C GLN A 32 13.14 3.33 13.33
N SER A 33 12.20 2.95 12.45
CA SER A 33 12.06 1.58 11.93
C SER A 33 11.66 1.59 10.46
N TRP A 34 11.99 0.51 9.74
CA TRP A 34 11.52 0.29 8.38
C TRP A 34 10.11 -0.24 8.39
N TRP A 35 9.25 0.31 7.53
CA TRP A 35 7.87 -0.10 7.37
C TRP A 35 7.64 -0.56 5.94
N ILE A 36 6.87 -1.65 5.77
CA ILE A 36 6.34 -2.07 4.48
C ILE A 36 4.83 -1.95 4.54
N PHE A 37 4.28 -1.25 3.55
CA PHE A 37 2.85 -1.23 3.24
C PHE A 37 2.62 -2.12 2.04
N TYR A 38 1.54 -2.87 2.03
CA TYR A 38 1.26 -3.84 0.98
C TYR A 38 -0.23 -4.07 0.80
N THR A 39 -0.63 -4.52 -0.38
CA THR A 39 -1.97 -5.05 -0.62
C THR A 39 -2.16 -6.30 0.23
N ASN A 40 -3.09 -6.25 1.19
CA ASN A 40 -3.45 -7.42 1.99
C ASN A 40 -4.33 -8.35 1.16
N ARG A 41 -3.70 -9.09 0.23
CA ARG A 41 -4.39 -9.98 -0.71
C ARG A 41 -5.00 -11.18 0.01
N ARG A 42 -6.28 -11.45 -0.23
CA ARG A 42 -7.02 -12.53 0.41
C ARG A 42 -6.72 -13.91 -0.19
N ALA A 43 -5.45 -14.30 -0.22
CA ALA A 43 -4.96 -15.50 -0.89
C ALA A 43 -5.59 -16.80 -0.35
N ALA A 44 -5.90 -16.82 0.96
CA ALA A 44 -6.52 -17.97 1.63
C ALA A 44 -8.06 -18.00 1.51
N ALA A 45 -8.69 -16.97 0.93
CA ALA A 45 -10.15 -16.91 0.85
C ALA A 45 -10.68 -17.68 -0.36
N VAL A 46 -11.75 -18.47 -0.14
CA VAL A 46 -12.49 -19.12 -1.23
C VAL A 46 -13.51 -18.14 -1.78
N ASN A 47 -13.36 -17.74 -3.05
CA ASN A 47 -14.16 -16.70 -3.67
C ASN A 47 -14.48 -17.02 -5.13
N HIS A 48 -15.52 -16.37 -5.67
CA HIS A 48 -15.86 -16.47 -7.08
C HIS A 48 -14.95 -15.59 -7.96
N GLY A 49 -14.52 -16.13 -9.09
CA GLY A 49 -13.71 -15.41 -10.06
C GLY A 49 -12.45 -14.81 -9.43
N VAL A 50 -12.21 -13.50 -9.66
CA VAL A 50 -11.06 -12.77 -9.15
C VAL A 50 -11.36 -12.00 -7.84
N SER A 51 -12.46 -12.31 -7.16
CA SER A 51 -12.82 -11.60 -5.93
C SER A 51 -11.83 -11.80 -4.77
N TYR A 52 -10.91 -12.78 -4.85
CA TYR A 52 -9.83 -12.97 -3.89
C TYR A 52 -8.79 -11.82 -3.89
N VAL A 53 -8.66 -11.07 -4.98
CA VAL A 53 -7.82 -9.87 -5.04
C VAL A 53 -8.58 -8.59 -4.65
N HIS A 54 -9.89 -8.66 -4.48
CA HIS A 54 -10.73 -7.54 -4.07
C HIS A 54 -11.13 -7.62 -2.59
N GLY A 55 -11.66 -6.52 -2.05
CA GLY A 55 -12.01 -6.39 -0.64
C GLY A 55 -10.76 -6.40 0.25
N THR A 56 -9.65 -5.90 -0.27
CA THR A 56 -8.34 -5.83 0.37
C THR A 56 -8.15 -4.51 1.12
N ASP A 57 -7.41 -4.56 2.20
CA ASP A 57 -6.91 -3.39 2.91
C ASP A 57 -5.42 -3.19 2.60
N ILE A 58 -4.82 -2.14 3.09
CA ILE A 58 -3.37 -1.92 3.06
C ILE A 58 -2.79 -2.42 4.38
N GLY A 59 -2.08 -3.55 4.32
CA GLY A 59 -1.41 -4.15 5.46
C GLY A 59 -0.09 -3.44 5.79
N ILE A 60 0.33 -3.55 7.05
CA ILE A 60 1.55 -2.91 7.56
C ILE A 60 2.38 -3.94 8.32
N VAL A 61 3.66 -4.00 8.00
CA VAL A 61 4.68 -4.67 8.82
C VAL A 61 5.83 -3.71 9.08
N SER A 62 6.53 -3.88 10.20
CA SER A 62 7.70 -3.07 10.56
C SER A 62 8.88 -3.91 10.97
N SER A 63 10.09 -3.35 10.83
CA SER A 63 11.37 -3.93 11.22
C SER A 63 12.26 -2.86 11.85
N ASP A 64 12.79 -3.15 13.03
CA ASP A 64 13.78 -2.34 13.75
C ASP A 64 15.21 -2.90 13.67
N ASP A 65 15.37 -4.05 13.02
CA ASP A 65 16.63 -4.78 12.87
C ASP A 65 17.19 -4.78 11.44
N CYS A 66 16.87 -3.76 10.65
CA CYS A 66 17.27 -3.61 9.25
C CYS A 66 16.73 -4.73 8.33
N GLY A 67 15.49 -5.14 8.54
CA GLY A 67 14.77 -6.07 7.68
C GLY A 67 15.06 -7.55 7.92
N LYS A 68 15.73 -7.91 9.02
CA LYS A 68 15.98 -9.31 9.37
C LYS A 68 14.71 -9.99 9.87
N THR A 69 13.92 -9.27 10.67
CA THR A 69 12.61 -9.71 11.15
C THR A 69 11.55 -8.64 10.89
N TRP A 70 10.32 -9.08 10.69
CA TRP A 70 9.18 -8.22 10.39
C TRP A 70 8.02 -8.54 11.31
N ILE A 71 7.42 -7.51 11.90
CA ILE A 71 6.31 -7.61 12.83
C ILE A 71 5.06 -7.05 12.17
N TYR A 72 3.99 -7.82 12.12
CA TYR A 72 2.68 -7.37 11.64
C TYR A 72 2.10 -6.31 12.57
N ARG A 73 1.67 -5.19 12.02
CA ARG A 73 1.17 -4.03 12.75
C ARG A 73 -0.31 -3.76 12.55
N GLY A 74 -0.98 -4.50 11.66
CA GLY A 74 -2.37 -4.28 11.30
C GLY A 74 -2.52 -3.69 9.91
N THR A 75 -3.57 -2.89 9.70
CA THR A 75 -3.87 -2.22 8.45
C THR A 75 -3.85 -0.70 8.62
N ALA A 76 -3.60 0.04 7.53
CA ALA A 76 -3.64 1.49 7.51
C ALA A 76 -5.05 2.00 7.88
N ARG A 77 -5.12 3.06 8.68
CA ARG A 77 -6.37 3.65 9.18
C ARG A 77 -6.73 4.90 8.40
N GLY A 78 -8.03 5.19 8.32
CA GLY A 78 -8.53 6.40 7.66
C GLY A 78 -8.55 6.32 6.14
N LEU A 79 -8.52 5.10 5.57
CA LEU A 79 -8.60 4.91 4.12
C LEU A 79 -10.04 4.84 3.59
N GLU A 80 -11.05 4.92 4.46
CA GLU A 80 -12.45 4.81 4.07
C GLU A 80 -12.87 5.97 3.15
N TYR A 81 -13.00 5.69 1.87
CA TYR A 81 -13.48 6.64 0.86
C TYR A 81 -14.99 6.56 0.69
N GLU A 82 -15.54 5.35 0.64
CA GLU A 82 -16.98 5.08 0.53
C GLU A 82 -17.40 4.02 1.56
N LYS A 83 -18.67 4.02 1.92
CA LYS A 83 -19.24 3.02 2.85
C LYS A 83 -19.16 1.61 2.29
N GLY A 84 -18.90 0.65 3.17
CA GLY A 84 -18.87 -0.79 2.86
C GLY A 84 -17.46 -1.32 2.66
N ARG A 85 -17.37 -2.62 2.34
CA ARG A 85 -16.11 -3.27 2.02
C ARG A 85 -15.69 -2.90 0.61
N ASN A 86 -14.59 -2.19 0.50
CA ASN A 86 -14.00 -1.75 -0.76
C ASN A 86 -12.63 -2.41 -0.96
N THR A 87 -11.96 -2.07 -2.04
CA THR A 87 -10.69 -2.66 -2.44
C THR A 87 -9.63 -1.57 -2.53
N TYR A 88 -8.48 -1.82 -1.90
CA TYR A 88 -7.31 -0.97 -1.95
C TYR A 88 -6.11 -1.79 -2.42
N TRP A 89 -5.36 -1.31 -3.43
CA TRP A 89 -4.19 -2.00 -4.00
C TRP A 89 -2.99 -1.09 -4.15
N ALA A 90 -1.81 -1.73 -4.16
CA ALA A 90 -0.55 -1.14 -4.59
C ALA A 90 -0.32 0.27 -4.01
N PRO A 91 -0.09 0.37 -2.71
CA PRO A 91 0.20 1.66 -2.09
C PRO A 91 1.57 2.16 -2.56
N GLU A 92 1.63 3.36 -3.10
CA GLU A 92 2.87 4.11 -3.29
C GLU A 92 2.98 5.13 -2.18
N ILE A 93 4.07 5.13 -1.43
CA ILE A 93 4.26 6.06 -0.30
C ILE A 93 5.60 6.77 -0.43
N MET A 94 5.57 8.10 -0.33
CA MET A 94 6.75 8.93 -0.30
C MET A 94 6.63 9.99 0.81
N GLU A 95 7.75 10.51 1.27
CA GLU A 95 7.79 11.62 2.21
C GLU A 95 8.27 12.88 1.50
N TYR A 96 7.58 13.97 1.75
CA TYR A 96 7.98 15.28 1.27
C TYR A 96 7.66 16.35 2.32
N GLU A 97 8.67 17.16 2.69
CA GLU A 97 8.56 18.27 3.65
C GLU A 97 7.93 17.86 5.00
N GLY A 98 8.23 16.66 5.48
CA GLY A 98 7.75 16.16 6.76
C GLY A 98 6.36 15.53 6.73
N VAL A 99 5.73 15.44 5.55
CA VAL A 99 4.44 14.80 5.35
C VAL A 99 4.61 13.54 4.51
N TYR A 100 3.99 12.45 4.91
CA TYR A 100 3.88 11.25 4.10
C TYR A 100 2.67 11.35 3.18
N HIS A 101 2.87 11.02 1.92
CA HIS A 101 1.84 10.96 0.88
C HIS A 101 1.65 9.52 0.46
N MET A 102 0.42 9.03 0.42
CA MET A 102 0.07 7.73 -0.12
C MET A 102 -0.81 7.91 -1.35
N TYR A 103 -0.45 7.22 -2.42
CA TYR A 103 -1.27 7.06 -3.63
C TYR A 103 -1.64 5.58 -3.72
N VAL A 104 -2.93 5.29 -3.65
CA VAL A 104 -3.42 3.91 -3.58
C VAL A 104 -4.51 3.67 -4.62
N SER A 105 -4.42 2.56 -5.33
CA SER A 105 -5.45 2.12 -6.27
C SER A 105 -6.71 1.74 -5.52
N TYR A 106 -7.86 2.24 -5.96
CA TYR A 106 -9.16 2.02 -5.33
C TYR A 106 -10.16 1.41 -6.31
N VAL A 107 -10.90 0.42 -5.81
CA VAL A 107 -12.07 -0.18 -6.49
C VAL A 107 -13.23 -0.23 -5.51
N ARG A 108 -14.40 0.18 -5.97
CA ARG A 108 -15.62 0.06 -5.18
C ARG A 108 -16.07 -1.38 -5.06
N GLY A 109 -16.29 -1.84 -3.83
CA GLY A 109 -16.83 -3.18 -3.54
C GLY A 109 -15.81 -4.31 -3.74
N ILE A 110 -16.35 -5.49 -4.00
CA ILE A 110 -15.61 -6.75 -4.20
C ILE A 110 -16.04 -7.38 -5.54
N PRO A 111 -15.63 -6.83 -6.68
CA PRO A 111 -15.98 -7.41 -7.98
C PRO A 111 -15.46 -8.84 -8.15
N ALA A 112 -16.22 -9.67 -8.86
CA ALA A 112 -15.79 -11.02 -9.24
C ALA A 112 -15.04 -11.06 -10.57
N THR A 113 -14.97 -9.93 -11.27
CA THR A 113 -14.31 -9.78 -12.59
C THR A 113 -13.37 -8.60 -12.59
N TRP A 114 -12.51 -8.52 -13.61
CA TRP A 114 -11.63 -7.38 -13.84
C TRP A 114 -12.34 -6.17 -14.48
N ASP A 115 -13.59 -6.32 -14.89
CA ASP A 115 -14.36 -5.24 -15.51
C ASP A 115 -14.98 -4.32 -14.45
N CYS A 116 -14.16 -3.44 -13.89
CA CYS A 116 -14.55 -2.47 -12.88
C CYS A 116 -13.77 -1.17 -13.05
N LYS A 117 -14.37 -0.08 -12.60
CA LYS A 117 -13.69 1.23 -12.50
C LYS A 117 -12.63 1.19 -11.41
N ARG A 118 -11.50 1.83 -11.68
CA ARG A 118 -10.36 1.95 -10.77
C ARG A 118 -9.88 3.38 -10.80
N THR A 119 -9.59 3.93 -9.64
CA THR A 119 -9.00 5.25 -9.51
C THR A 119 -7.85 5.24 -8.51
N ILE A 120 -7.02 6.26 -8.53
CA ILE A 120 -5.99 6.45 -7.53
C ILE A 120 -6.49 7.50 -6.54
N LEU A 121 -6.51 7.13 -5.25
CA LEU A 121 -6.80 8.04 -4.15
C LEU A 121 -5.50 8.56 -3.54
N HIS A 122 -5.49 9.83 -3.19
CA HIS A 122 -4.39 10.48 -2.48
C HIS A 122 -4.74 10.67 -1.01
N TYR A 123 -3.83 10.27 -0.14
CA TYR A 123 -3.89 10.47 1.30
C TYR A 123 -2.62 11.13 1.82
N THR A 124 -2.72 11.78 2.97
CA THR A 124 -1.57 12.30 3.70
C THR A 124 -1.55 11.80 5.15
N SER A 125 -0.35 11.70 5.72
CA SER A 125 -0.15 11.30 7.10
C SER A 125 1.07 12.01 7.70
N GLY A 126 1.02 12.32 9.00
CA GLY A 126 2.17 12.78 9.76
C GLY A 126 2.93 11.67 10.47
N ASN A 127 2.37 10.43 10.52
CA ASN A 127 2.89 9.36 11.40
C ASN A 127 2.89 7.96 10.76
N LEU A 128 2.46 7.83 9.49
CA LEU A 128 2.25 6.55 8.77
C LEU A 128 1.14 5.65 9.33
N TRP A 129 0.50 6.02 10.45
CA TRP A 129 -0.61 5.28 11.03
C TRP A 129 -1.97 5.77 10.56
N ASP A 130 -2.18 7.07 10.72
CA ASP A 130 -3.46 7.72 10.51
C ASP A 130 -3.41 8.51 9.21
N TRP A 131 -4.25 8.15 8.27
CA TRP A 131 -4.27 8.73 6.95
C TRP A 131 -5.48 9.63 6.77
N THR A 132 -5.29 10.76 6.13
CA THR A 132 -6.34 11.73 5.81
C THR A 132 -6.52 11.80 4.30
N LEU A 133 -7.73 11.52 3.82
CA LEU A 133 -8.06 11.58 2.40
C LEU A 133 -7.91 13.01 1.87
N GLN A 134 -7.18 13.15 0.77
CA GLN A 134 -7.09 14.38 0.00
C GLN A 134 -8.04 14.36 -1.20
N GLY A 135 -8.37 13.20 -1.71
CA GLY A 135 -9.34 12.98 -2.78
C GLY A 135 -8.84 12.04 -3.88
N PRO A 136 -9.72 11.73 -4.84
CA PRO A 136 -9.34 11.01 -6.03
C PRO A 136 -8.54 11.90 -6.98
N LEU A 137 -7.58 11.31 -7.68
CA LEU A 137 -6.83 12.00 -8.74
C LEU A 137 -7.65 12.03 -10.03
N THR A 138 -7.59 13.16 -10.73
CA THR A 138 -8.11 13.28 -12.10
C THR A 138 -7.02 12.83 -13.08
N LEU A 139 -7.18 11.63 -13.62
CA LEU A 139 -6.21 11.00 -14.51
C LEU A 139 -6.80 10.74 -15.90
N SER A 140 -6.01 10.15 -16.80
CA SER A 140 -6.38 9.95 -18.21
C SER A 140 -7.50 8.92 -18.44
N SER A 141 -7.79 8.08 -17.45
CA SER A 141 -8.77 6.99 -17.55
C SER A 141 -9.41 6.72 -16.19
N ASP A 142 -10.56 6.05 -16.19
CA ASP A 142 -11.21 5.49 -14.99
C ASP A 142 -10.83 4.01 -14.73
N ARG A 143 -9.71 3.56 -15.32
CA ARG A 143 -9.14 2.20 -15.17
C ARG A 143 -7.64 2.24 -14.92
N VAL A 144 -7.23 3.06 -13.97
CA VAL A 144 -5.82 3.29 -13.60
C VAL A 144 -5.47 2.58 -12.30
N ILE A 145 -4.22 2.07 -12.20
CA ILE A 145 -3.67 1.39 -11.02
C ILE A 145 -2.18 1.69 -10.88
N ASP A 146 -1.58 1.24 -9.78
CA ASP A 146 -0.14 1.06 -9.57
C ASP A 146 0.68 2.35 -9.75
N ALA A 147 0.27 3.40 -9.04
CA ALA A 147 1.01 4.67 -9.03
C ALA A 147 2.47 4.47 -8.63
N CYS A 148 3.36 5.13 -9.35
CA CYS A 148 4.76 5.31 -8.97
C CYS A 148 5.11 6.79 -9.06
N VAL A 149 5.53 7.41 -7.96
CA VAL A 149 5.77 8.85 -7.85
C VAL A 149 7.24 9.12 -7.57
N VAL A 150 7.86 9.91 -8.42
CA VAL A 150 9.29 10.24 -8.33
C VAL A 150 9.52 11.74 -8.46
N ARG A 151 10.35 12.29 -7.59
CA ARG A 151 10.92 13.63 -7.77
C ARG A 151 12.17 13.55 -8.65
N CYS A 152 12.10 14.19 -9.81
CA CYS A 152 13.20 14.24 -10.75
C CYS A 152 14.32 15.18 -10.26
N PRO A 153 15.57 15.06 -10.78
CA PRO A 153 16.67 15.94 -10.38
C PRO A 153 16.44 17.42 -10.65
N ASP A 154 15.57 17.77 -11.61
CA ASP A 154 15.14 19.13 -11.94
C ASP A 154 14.08 19.68 -10.95
N GLY A 155 13.69 18.89 -9.94
CA GLY A 155 12.69 19.24 -8.94
C GLY A 155 11.25 18.96 -9.36
N ILE A 156 11.01 18.52 -10.58
CA ILE A 156 9.66 18.19 -11.10
C ILE A 156 9.22 16.84 -10.57
N TRP A 157 7.98 16.76 -10.10
CA TRP A 157 7.34 15.51 -9.73
C TRP A 157 6.72 14.83 -10.96
N LYS A 158 6.95 13.54 -11.09
CA LYS A 158 6.33 12.71 -12.13
C LYS A 158 5.62 11.53 -11.49
N MET A 159 4.50 11.14 -12.09
CA MET A 159 3.74 9.95 -11.72
C MET A 159 3.54 9.10 -12.96
N TRP A 160 3.77 7.81 -12.81
CA TRP A 160 3.38 6.75 -13.75
C TRP A 160 2.24 5.95 -13.13
N TYR A 161 1.31 5.44 -13.96
CA TYR A 161 0.14 4.67 -13.54
C TYR A 161 -0.43 3.86 -14.71
#